data_99e1e5e621473a24450eb0b50d54b935
#
_entry.id   99e1e5e621473a24450eb0b50d54b935
#
_cell.length_a   1.000
_cell.length_b   1.000
_cell.length_c   1.000
_cell.angle_alpha   90.00
_cell.angle_beta   90.00
_cell.angle_gamma   90.00
#
_symmetry.space_group_name_H-M   'P 1'
#
loop_
_entity.id
_entity.type
_entity.pdbx_description
1 polymer ?
#
loop_
_entity_poly.entity_id
_entity_poly.type
_entity_poly.pdbx_seq_one_letter_code
_entity_poly.pdbx_strand_id
1 'polypeptide(L)'
;MIPRVTLREALSDPNLLGTAIAGDSWMSWRVLLIAAMGEELREDERAIFTQLTGREREPLQRIDQFAAIVGRRGGKSKAIATVATYIAGLCDHRDALVPGERGVLLCVALDQRVAKIILDYAEACFERSPILKQLIANRTADALAVC
;
A
#
# COMPACT_ATOMS: atom_id res chain seq x y z
N MET A 1 1.85 -13.67 5.27
CA MET A 1 2.13 -12.23 5.42
C MET A 1 1.53 -11.75 6.73
N ILE A 2 2.36 -11.31 7.66
CA ILE A 2 1.97 -10.87 9.01
C ILE A 2 2.33 -9.39 9.16
N PRO A 3 1.36 -8.46 9.31
CA PRO A 3 1.63 -7.06 9.54
C PRO A 3 2.41 -6.84 10.85
N ARG A 4 3.46 -6.02 10.83
CA ARG A 4 4.17 -5.55 12.03
C ARG A 4 3.45 -4.38 12.70
N VAL A 5 2.74 -3.61 11.92
CA VAL A 5 1.81 -2.54 12.30
C VAL A 5 0.61 -2.60 11.36
N THR A 6 -0.55 -2.17 11.79
CA THR A 6 -1.73 -2.10 10.91
C THR A 6 -1.52 -1.05 9.81
N LEU A 7 -2.20 -1.18 8.69
CA LEU A 7 -2.12 -0.16 7.63
C LEU A 7 -2.66 1.19 8.15
N ARG A 8 -3.70 1.15 8.97
CA ARG A 8 -4.26 2.35 9.64
C ARG A 8 -3.20 3.08 10.46
N GLU A 9 -2.47 2.36 11.31
CA GLU A 9 -1.37 2.93 12.11
C GLU A 9 -0.28 3.49 11.21
N ALA A 10 0.16 2.72 10.20
CA ALA A 10 1.17 3.17 9.25
C ALA A 10 0.78 4.45 8.51
N LEU A 11 -0.49 4.58 8.09
CA LEU A 11 -1.01 5.78 7.42
C LEU A 11 -1.28 6.96 8.37
N SER A 12 -1.18 6.75 9.67
CA SER A 12 -1.38 7.79 10.68
C SER A 12 -0.07 8.30 11.26
N ASP A 13 1.00 7.51 11.20
CA ASP A 13 2.32 7.86 11.72
C ASP A 13 3.17 8.59 10.65
N PRO A 14 3.57 9.85 10.87
CA PRO A 14 4.42 10.59 9.96
C PRO A 14 5.82 9.98 9.77
N ASN A 15 6.30 9.17 10.71
CA ASN A 15 7.56 8.45 10.58
C ASN A 15 7.47 7.19 9.71
N LEU A 16 6.25 6.77 9.36
CA LEU A 16 5.96 5.64 8.47
C LEU A 16 5.37 6.16 7.15
N LEU A 17 4.08 5.94 6.91
CA LEU A 17 3.39 6.29 5.67
C LEU A 17 2.40 7.46 5.82
N GLY A 18 2.40 8.14 6.97
CA GLY A 18 1.43 9.21 7.27
C GLY A 18 1.43 10.37 6.27
N THR A 19 2.54 10.60 5.57
CA THR A 19 2.65 11.66 4.54
C THR A 19 2.36 11.17 3.12
N ALA A 20 2.23 9.85 2.90
CA ALA A 20 2.10 9.26 1.58
C ALA A 20 0.78 9.64 0.90
N ILE A 21 -0.34 9.34 1.55
CA ILE A 21 -1.71 9.64 1.08
C ILE A 21 -2.47 10.38 2.20
N ALA A 22 -1.98 11.58 2.55
CA ALA A 22 -2.55 12.42 3.61
C ALA A 22 -3.62 13.38 3.08
N GLY A 23 -4.51 13.81 3.98
CA GLY A 23 -5.56 14.82 3.72
C GLY A 23 -6.85 14.22 3.18
N ASP A 24 -7.89 15.07 3.15
CA ASP A 24 -9.27 14.66 2.86
C ASP A 24 -9.45 14.10 1.45
N SER A 25 -8.70 14.61 0.47
CA SER A 25 -8.76 14.13 -0.91
C SER A 25 -8.30 12.67 -1.07
N TRP A 26 -7.62 12.11 -0.07
CA TRP A 26 -7.16 10.72 -0.05
C TRP A 26 -8.03 9.81 0.82
N MET A 27 -9.06 10.33 1.47
CA MET A 27 -9.89 9.57 2.39
C MET A 27 -10.48 8.32 1.75
N SER A 28 -11.02 8.43 0.52
CA SER A 28 -11.56 7.28 -0.21
C SER A 28 -10.52 6.16 -0.41
N TRP A 29 -9.29 6.52 -0.77
CA TRP A 29 -8.21 5.54 -0.92
C TRP A 29 -7.81 4.93 0.41
N ARG A 30 -7.66 5.74 1.46
CA ARG A 30 -7.34 5.24 2.81
C ARG A 30 -8.36 4.22 3.27
N VAL A 31 -9.64 4.55 3.17
CA VAL A 31 -10.74 3.65 3.56
C VAL A 31 -10.72 2.34 2.77
N LEU A 32 -10.58 2.40 1.45
CA LEU A 32 -10.52 1.21 0.60
C LEU A 32 -9.32 0.31 0.91
N LEU A 33 -8.14 0.90 1.12
CA LEU A 33 -6.93 0.14 1.39
C LEU A 33 -6.93 -0.47 2.80
N ILE A 34 -7.42 0.25 3.81
CA ILE A 34 -7.61 -0.26 5.17
C ILE A 34 -8.57 -1.44 5.16
N ALA A 35 -9.74 -1.29 4.50
CA ALA A 35 -10.70 -2.38 4.34
C ALA A 35 -10.10 -3.59 3.59
N ALA A 36 -9.30 -3.34 2.54
CA ALA A 36 -8.65 -4.41 1.78
C ALA A 36 -7.65 -5.22 2.62
N MET A 37 -7.07 -4.62 3.65
CA MET A 37 -6.21 -5.32 4.61
C MET A 37 -6.98 -6.10 5.67
N GLY A 38 -8.33 -6.07 5.65
CA GLY A 38 -9.18 -6.75 6.64
C GLY A 38 -9.23 -6.03 7.97
N GLU A 39 -8.94 -4.74 8.00
CA GLU A 39 -8.99 -3.92 9.21
C GLU A 39 -10.39 -3.30 9.37
N GLU A 40 -10.87 -3.26 10.60
CA GLU A 40 -12.18 -2.69 10.92
C GLU A 40 -12.26 -1.20 10.57
N LEU A 41 -13.33 -0.80 9.89
CA LEU A 41 -13.62 0.60 9.56
C LEU A 41 -14.41 1.28 10.68
N ARG A 42 -14.15 2.56 10.88
CA ARG A 42 -14.99 3.43 11.72
C ARG A 42 -16.34 3.66 11.03
N GLU A 43 -17.30 4.15 11.75
CA GLU A 43 -18.66 4.34 11.22
C GLU A 43 -18.69 5.33 10.05
N ASP A 44 -17.99 6.44 10.15
CA ASP A 44 -17.83 7.44 9.10
C ASP A 44 -17.07 6.89 7.87
N GLU A 45 -16.05 6.08 8.07
CA GLU A 45 -15.32 5.40 7.02
C GLU A 45 -16.17 4.33 6.33
N ARG A 46 -17.00 3.61 7.08
CA ARG A 46 -17.91 2.59 6.54
C ARG A 46 -18.96 3.20 5.62
N ALA A 47 -19.44 4.41 5.89
CA ALA A 47 -20.33 5.13 4.99
C ALA A 47 -19.64 5.39 3.62
N ILE A 48 -18.37 5.81 3.62
CA ILE A 48 -17.58 6.00 2.40
C ILE A 48 -17.35 4.67 1.68
N PHE A 49 -17.02 3.62 2.43
CA PHE A 49 -16.79 2.28 1.88
C PHE A 49 -18.04 1.73 1.18
N THR A 50 -19.21 1.86 1.82
CA THR A 50 -20.49 1.44 1.25
C THR A 50 -20.82 2.19 -0.03
N GLN A 51 -20.60 3.51 -0.05
CA GLN A 51 -20.82 4.33 -1.25
C GLN A 51 -19.92 3.90 -2.43
N LEU A 52 -18.67 3.53 -2.16
CA LEU A 52 -17.70 3.17 -3.20
C LEU A 52 -17.84 1.74 -3.69
N THR A 53 -18.26 0.82 -2.85
CA THR A 53 -18.24 -0.63 -3.13
C THR A 53 -19.62 -1.26 -3.25
N GLY A 54 -20.67 -0.61 -2.73
CA GLY A 54 -22.01 -1.16 -2.58
C GLY A 54 -22.11 -2.23 -1.49
N ARG A 55 -21.06 -2.45 -0.69
CA ARG A 55 -21.05 -3.43 0.40
C ARG A 55 -21.40 -2.75 1.72
N GLU A 56 -22.16 -3.43 2.58
CA GLU A 56 -22.56 -2.91 3.90
C GLU A 56 -21.43 -2.93 4.92
N ARG A 57 -20.48 -3.89 4.76
CA ARG A 57 -19.36 -4.07 5.68
C ARG A 57 -18.07 -4.39 4.93
N GLU A 58 -16.98 -4.00 5.54
CA GLU A 58 -15.61 -4.35 5.16
C GLU A 58 -15.34 -5.86 5.32
N PRO A 59 -14.38 -6.42 4.57
CA PRO A 59 -13.91 -7.79 4.77
C PRO A 59 -13.33 -7.99 6.18
N LEU A 60 -13.62 -9.14 6.81
CA LEU A 60 -13.05 -9.50 8.12
C LEU A 60 -11.60 -9.95 8.06
N GLN A 61 -11.10 -10.20 6.86
CA GLN A 61 -9.73 -10.64 6.60
C GLN A 61 -9.19 -9.92 5.37
N ARG A 62 -7.87 -9.85 5.26
CA ARG A 62 -7.21 -9.34 4.07
C ARG A 62 -7.73 -10.04 2.83
N ILE A 63 -8.08 -9.27 1.83
CA ILE A 63 -8.55 -9.80 0.54
C ILE A 63 -7.37 -10.27 -0.32
N ASP A 64 -7.61 -11.29 -1.14
CA ASP A 64 -6.62 -11.80 -2.09
C ASP A 64 -6.58 -11.00 -3.39
N GLN A 65 -7.69 -10.38 -3.76
CA GLN A 65 -7.82 -9.61 -4.99
C GLN A 65 -8.49 -8.27 -4.72
N PHE A 66 -7.88 -7.22 -5.22
CA PHE A 66 -8.41 -5.86 -5.19
C PHE A 66 -8.50 -5.29 -6.61
N ALA A 67 -9.70 -4.93 -7.03
CA ALA A 67 -9.95 -4.29 -8.32
C ALA A 67 -10.54 -2.89 -8.09
N ALA A 68 -9.96 -1.88 -8.72
CA ALA A 68 -10.45 -0.51 -8.67
C ALA A 68 -10.54 0.09 -10.07
N ILE A 69 -11.73 0.53 -10.46
CA ILE A 69 -11.96 1.27 -11.70
C ILE A 69 -11.88 2.76 -11.38
N VAL A 70 -10.80 3.39 -11.82
CA VAL A 70 -10.48 4.78 -11.42
C VAL A 70 -10.17 5.63 -12.64
N GLY A 71 -10.80 6.77 -12.74
CA GLY A 71 -10.58 7.76 -13.79
C GLY A 71 -9.15 8.33 -13.81
N ARG A 72 -8.86 9.14 -14.82
CA ARG A 72 -7.59 9.87 -14.93
C ARG A 72 -7.40 10.77 -13.71
N ARG A 73 -6.16 10.86 -13.22
CA ARG A 73 -5.76 11.65 -12.04
C ARG A 73 -6.45 11.26 -10.73
N GLY A 74 -7.08 10.09 -10.66
CA GLY A 74 -7.70 9.58 -9.44
C GLY A 74 -6.74 8.99 -8.39
N GLY A 75 -5.44 9.26 -8.50
CA GLY A 75 -4.45 8.90 -7.46
C GLY A 75 -4.04 7.42 -7.43
N LYS A 76 -4.53 6.58 -8.34
CA LYS A 76 -4.34 5.12 -8.30
C LYS A 76 -2.88 4.67 -8.18
N SER A 77 -1.96 5.25 -8.95
CA SER A 77 -0.55 4.84 -8.94
C SER A 77 0.11 5.11 -7.59
N LYS A 78 -0.18 6.27 -6.99
CA LYS A 78 0.34 6.63 -5.67
C LYS A 78 -0.30 5.77 -4.56
N ALA A 79 -1.60 5.49 -4.63
CA ALA A 79 -2.29 4.63 -3.67
C ALA A 79 -1.74 3.19 -3.70
N ILE A 80 -1.56 2.62 -4.90
CA ILE A 80 -0.97 1.28 -5.09
C ILE A 80 0.48 1.25 -4.61
N ALA A 81 1.28 2.28 -4.93
CA ALA A 81 2.65 2.38 -4.44
C ALA A 81 2.73 2.45 -2.92
N THR A 82 1.80 3.16 -2.28
CA THR A 82 1.74 3.24 -0.81
C THR A 82 1.47 1.86 -0.18
N VAL A 83 0.52 1.09 -0.72
CA VAL A 83 0.25 -0.25 -0.23
C VAL A 83 1.39 -1.23 -0.56
N ALA A 84 2.03 -1.07 -1.71
CA ALA A 84 3.22 -1.85 -2.07
C ALA A 84 4.37 -1.60 -1.07
N THR A 85 4.59 -0.34 -0.69
CA THR A 85 5.58 0.04 0.33
C THR A 85 5.23 -0.56 1.70
N TYR A 86 3.95 -0.53 2.08
CA TYR A 86 3.47 -1.15 3.31
C TYR A 86 3.73 -2.66 3.33
N ILE A 87 3.36 -3.36 2.27
CA ILE A 87 3.55 -4.81 2.15
C ILE A 87 5.04 -5.17 2.19
N ALA A 88 5.89 -4.45 1.45
CA ALA A 88 7.31 -4.76 1.36
C ALA A 88 8.09 -4.37 2.63
N GLY A 89 7.75 -3.24 3.29
CA GLY A 89 8.54 -2.70 4.40
C GLY A 89 7.98 -2.98 5.79
N LEU A 90 6.66 -3.15 5.92
CA LEU A 90 5.99 -3.23 7.22
C LEU A 90 5.28 -4.55 7.48
N CYS A 91 5.38 -5.51 6.55
CA CYS A 91 4.84 -6.86 6.73
C CYS A 91 5.97 -7.89 6.80
N ASP A 92 5.78 -8.90 7.65
CA ASP A 92 6.64 -10.06 7.72
C ASP A 92 6.12 -11.15 6.77
N HIS A 93 7.01 -11.74 6.00
CA HIS A 93 6.69 -12.77 5.00
C HIS A 93 7.28 -14.14 5.33
N ARG A 94 7.87 -14.31 6.52
CA ARG A 94 8.49 -15.59 6.95
C ARG A 94 7.50 -16.75 7.06
N ASP A 95 6.21 -16.45 7.09
CA ASP A 95 5.14 -17.44 7.02
C ASP A 95 4.96 -18.06 5.62
N ALA A 96 5.46 -17.38 4.58
CA ALA A 96 5.31 -17.79 3.18
C ALA A 96 6.65 -18.08 2.48
N LEU A 97 7.75 -17.49 2.97
CA LEU A 97 9.08 -17.62 2.38
C LEU A 97 9.96 -18.55 3.21
N VAL A 98 10.64 -19.48 2.56
CA VAL A 98 11.66 -20.30 3.24
C VAL A 98 12.99 -19.54 3.34
N PRO A 99 13.89 -19.93 4.28
CA PRO A 99 15.20 -19.30 4.42
C PRO A 99 15.96 -19.26 3.10
N GLY A 100 16.39 -18.05 2.68
CA GLY A 100 17.09 -17.82 1.42
C GLY A 100 16.21 -17.39 0.25
N GLU A 101 14.90 -17.54 0.35
CA GLU A 101 13.97 -16.98 -0.64
C GLU A 101 13.79 -15.47 -0.47
N ARG A 102 13.55 -14.81 -1.61
CA ARG A 102 13.22 -13.39 -1.66
C ARG A 102 11.82 -13.22 -2.21
N GLY A 103 10.97 -12.49 -1.49
CA GLY A 103 9.67 -12.06 -1.98
C GLY A 103 9.82 -11.05 -3.12
N VAL A 104 8.99 -11.16 -4.15
CA VAL A 104 8.94 -10.22 -5.25
C VAL A 104 7.53 -9.64 -5.35
N LEU A 105 7.43 -8.30 -5.28
CA LEU A 105 6.22 -7.57 -5.57
C LEU A 105 6.31 -7.05 -7.01
N LEU A 106 5.52 -7.63 -7.91
CA LEU A 106 5.57 -7.32 -9.34
C LEU A 106 4.58 -6.23 -9.70
N CYS A 107 5.08 -5.15 -10.33
CA CYS A 107 4.25 -4.11 -10.94
C CYS A 107 4.16 -4.33 -12.44
N VAL A 108 2.96 -4.63 -12.94
CA VAL A 108 2.69 -4.84 -14.36
C VAL A 108 1.85 -3.69 -14.92
N ALA A 109 2.24 -3.16 -16.06
CA ALA A 109 1.53 -2.11 -16.77
C ALA A 109 1.62 -2.31 -18.30
N LEU A 110 0.92 -1.48 -19.08
CA LEU A 110 0.93 -1.55 -20.54
C LEU A 110 2.32 -1.26 -21.15
N ASP A 111 3.12 -0.46 -20.47
CA ASP A 111 4.51 -0.23 -20.85
C ASP A 111 5.39 0.00 -19.59
N GLN A 112 6.72 -0.12 -19.76
CA GLN A 112 7.70 0.06 -18.69
C GLN A 112 7.66 1.45 -18.03
N ARG A 113 7.35 2.50 -18.78
CA ARG A 113 7.30 3.87 -18.23
C ARG A 113 6.18 3.99 -17.20
N VAL A 114 5.03 3.36 -17.46
CA VAL A 114 3.89 3.36 -16.53
C VAL A 114 4.19 2.51 -15.31
N ALA A 115 4.81 1.33 -15.48
CA ALA A 115 5.25 0.50 -14.35
C ALA A 115 6.27 1.24 -13.47
N LYS A 116 7.23 1.95 -14.10
CA LYS A 116 8.24 2.75 -13.41
C LYS A 116 7.64 3.86 -12.55
N ILE A 117 6.55 4.49 -12.96
CA ILE A 117 5.86 5.51 -12.14
C ILE A 117 5.45 4.94 -10.78
N ILE A 118 4.95 3.70 -10.73
CA ILE A 118 4.55 3.06 -9.47
C ILE A 118 5.80 2.80 -8.62
N LEU A 119 6.88 2.34 -9.22
CA LEU A 119 8.15 2.10 -8.54
C LEU A 119 8.75 3.39 -7.97
N ASP A 120 8.74 4.48 -8.74
CA ASP A 120 9.23 5.79 -8.30
C ASP A 120 8.39 6.35 -7.13
N TYR A 121 7.07 6.13 -7.14
CA TYR A 121 6.22 6.49 -5.99
C TYR A 121 6.50 5.61 -4.76
N ALA A 122 6.75 4.32 -4.93
CA ALA A 122 7.11 3.44 -3.83
C ALA A 122 8.46 3.86 -3.22
N GLU A 123 9.47 4.11 -4.05
CA GLU A 123 10.77 4.66 -3.62
C GLU A 123 10.59 5.95 -2.82
N ALA A 124 9.80 6.90 -3.33
CA ALA A 124 9.53 8.15 -2.62
C ALA A 124 8.81 7.94 -1.27
N CYS A 125 7.96 6.89 -1.13
CA CYS A 125 7.36 6.53 0.14
C CYS A 125 8.41 6.02 1.14
N PHE A 126 9.34 5.17 0.69
CA PHE A 126 10.46 4.71 1.52
C PHE A 126 11.37 5.88 1.93
N GLU A 127 11.79 6.71 1.00
CA GLU A 127 12.74 7.81 1.26
C GLU A 127 12.18 8.87 2.22
N ARG A 128 10.87 9.15 2.16
CA ARG A 128 10.22 10.13 3.03
C ARG A 128 10.02 9.66 4.46
N SER A 129 10.04 8.38 4.70
CA SER A 129 9.89 7.80 6.03
C SER A 129 11.27 7.63 6.69
N PRO A 130 11.53 8.25 7.83
CA PRO A 130 12.79 8.07 8.55
C PRO A 130 13.11 6.62 8.90
N ILE A 131 12.07 5.82 9.14
CA ILE A 131 12.19 4.41 9.49
C ILE A 131 12.39 3.56 8.23
N LEU A 132 11.50 3.71 7.22
CA LEU A 132 11.52 2.86 6.04
C LEU A 132 12.71 3.11 5.14
N LYS A 133 13.25 4.33 5.12
CA LYS A 133 14.44 4.67 4.35
C LYS A 133 15.63 3.76 4.66
N GLN A 134 15.74 3.30 5.92
CA GLN A 134 16.81 2.42 6.35
C GLN A 134 16.71 1.00 5.76
N LEU A 135 15.54 0.64 5.23
CA LEU A 135 15.31 -0.67 4.61
C LEU A 135 15.75 -0.71 3.15
N ILE A 136 16.01 0.43 2.51
CA ILE A 136 16.46 0.46 1.11
C ILE A 136 17.87 -0.14 1.03
N ALA A 137 17.97 -1.31 0.40
CA ALA A 137 19.23 -2.01 0.20
C ALA A 137 19.89 -1.65 -1.13
N ASN A 138 19.12 -1.57 -2.21
CA ASN A 138 19.59 -1.26 -3.55
C ASN A 138 18.47 -0.71 -4.44
N ARG A 139 18.87 0.08 -5.44
CA ARG A 139 17.98 0.63 -6.46
C ARG A 139 18.58 0.45 -7.84
N THR A 140 17.82 -0.13 -8.75
CA THR A 140 18.15 -0.22 -10.18
C THR A 140 17.09 0.53 -11.00
N ALA A 141 17.26 0.59 -12.34
CA ALA A 141 16.28 1.23 -13.21
C ALA A 141 14.87 0.67 -13.04
N ASP A 142 14.73 -0.64 -12.77
CA ASP A 142 13.48 -1.38 -12.83
C ASP A 142 13.14 -2.11 -11.51
N ALA A 143 13.95 -1.95 -10.46
CA ALA A 143 13.73 -2.62 -9.18
C ALA A 143 14.20 -1.81 -7.98
N LEU A 144 13.47 -1.95 -6.86
CA LEU A 144 13.83 -1.46 -5.54
C LEU A 144 13.95 -2.67 -4.62
N ALA A 145 15.15 -2.91 -4.09
CA ALA A 145 15.39 -3.96 -3.12
C ALA A 145 15.31 -3.39 -1.69
N VAL A 146 14.56 -4.08 -0.82
CA VAL A 146 14.43 -3.73 0.60
C VAL A 146 14.79 -4.94 1.46
N CYS A 147 15.31 -4.68 2.68
CA CYS A 147 15.72 -5.68 3.66
C CYS A 147 14.75 -5.77 4.82
#